data_f2c672fab3aa4fed09e68288b3667d42
#
_entry.id   f2c672fab3aa4fed09e68288b3667d42
#
_cell.length_a   1.000
_cell.length_b   1.000
_cell.length_c   1.000
_cell.angle_alpha   90.00
_cell.angle_beta   90.00
_cell.angle_gamma   90.00
#
_symmetry.space_group_name_H-M   'P 1'
#
loop_
_entity.id
_entity.type
_entity.pdbx_description
1 polymer ?
#
loop_
_entity_poly.entity_id
_entity_poly.type
_entity_poly.pdbx_seq_one_letter_code
_entity_poly.pdbx_strand_id
1 'polypeptide(L)'
;ETAADHSINPDPAIAPGTMESLEMEHEGKQRRYLVRIPDNYSPEKPSPVLFGFGGWGDSPENFSSYARMGNTSATDEAIIIYPEGYERAWEAAPYAKTHDGEDIRFIKRILDAVDADYHVDRNRVYAMGMSNGGGFTSVLGCHAQDTFAAVAMVSGAFYNPVETNCGDAPMHTLIMHGTRDQMMTYEGGDRHEAGYLPVRTVLGGYLNRNRCDMTFQSQADIGGAERLNFNGCQKDVELVKVPVEHTWFWQPDTPNVVWDFLSTKTRV
;
A
#
# COMPACT_ATOMS: atom_id res chain seq x y z
N GLU A 1 -15.26 -28.96 -7.52
CA GLU A 1 -14.16 -28.62 -6.58
C GLU A 1 -14.80 -28.01 -5.35
N THR A 2 -14.75 -28.76 -4.26
CA THR A 2 -15.24 -28.33 -2.95
C THR A 2 -14.32 -27.22 -2.47
N ALA A 3 -14.90 -26.03 -2.21
CA ALA A 3 -14.21 -24.97 -1.50
C ALA A 3 -13.65 -25.56 -0.20
N ALA A 4 -12.35 -25.37 0.04
CA ALA A 4 -11.74 -25.77 1.29
C ALA A 4 -12.49 -25.06 2.41
N ASP A 5 -13.02 -25.86 3.32
CA ASP A 5 -13.66 -25.37 4.54
C ASP A 5 -12.57 -24.70 5.39
N HIS A 6 -12.41 -23.39 5.24
CA HIS A 6 -11.55 -22.61 6.13
C HIS A 6 -12.30 -22.52 7.45
N SER A 7 -11.87 -23.34 8.40
CA SER A 7 -12.36 -23.24 9.77
C SER A 7 -11.89 -21.91 10.38
N ILE A 8 -12.70 -20.87 10.17
CA ILE A 8 -12.50 -19.56 10.75
C ILE A 8 -12.68 -19.68 12.26
N ASN A 9 -11.72 -19.19 13.03
CA ASN A 9 -11.82 -19.17 14.48
C ASN A 9 -12.97 -18.25 14.89
N PRO A 10 -14.06 -18.75 15.52
CA PRO A 10 -15.18 -17.92 15.95
C PRO A 10 -14.80 -16.95 17.09
N ASP A 11 -13.73 -17.27 17.85
CA ASP A 11 -13.19 -16.41 18.92
C ASP A 11 -11.76 -16.01 18.58
N PRO A 12 -11.56 -15.02 17.70
CA PRO A 12 -10.23 -14.58 17.31
C PRO A 12 -9.46 -14.03 18.52
N ALA A 13 -8.13 -14.29 18.58
CA ALA A 13 -7.26 -13.89 19.69
C ALA A 13 -7.21 -12.36 19.86
N ILE A 14 -7.41 -11.60 18.78
CA ILE A 14 -7.44 -10.13 18.81
C ILE A 14 -8.90 -9.70 18.78
N ALA A 15 -9.34 -8.99 19.81
CA ALA A 15 -10.72 -8.50 19.90
C ALA A 15 -11.01 -7.40 18.87
N PRO A 16 -12.25 -7.32 18.36
CA PRO A 16 -12.67 -6.21 17.50
C PRO A 16 -12.34 -4.84 18.13
N GLY A 17 -11.85 -3.91 17.32
CA GLY A 17 -11.48 -2.57 17.74
C GLY A 17 -10.12 -2.48 18.43
N THR A 18 -9.35 -3.57 18.49
CA THR A 18 -8.03 -3.60 19.11
C THR A 18 -6.92 -3.93 18.12
N MET A 19 -5.69 -3.59 18.50
CA MET A 19 -4.49 -3.84 17.70
C MET A 19 -3.45 -4.55 18.56
N GLU A 20 -2.84 -5.60 18.03
CA GLU A 20 -1.80 -6.35 18.72
C GLU A 20 -0.58 -6.57 17.82
N SER A 21 0.58 -6.75 18.46
CA SER A 21 1.84 -7.07 17.80
C SER A 21 2.02 -8.58 17.74
N LEU A 22 2.30 -9.09 16.54
CA LEU A 22 2.58 -10.49 16.29
C LEU A 22 3.98 -10.63 15.68
N GLU A 23 4.57 -11.80 15.83
CA GLU A 23 5.89 -12.11 15.28
C GLU A 23 5.86 -13.40 14.48
N MET A 24 6.75 -13.50 13.50
CA MET A 24 7.04 -14.74 12.80
C MET A 24 8.50 -14.78 12.38
N GLU A 25 9.05 -15.99 12.30
CA GLU A 25 10.31 -16.18 11.59
C GLU A 25 10.03 -16.25 10.10
N HIS A 26 10.82 -15.51 9.31
CA HIS A 26 10.70 -15.50 7.86
C HIS A 26 12.08 -15.47 7.22
N GLU A 27 12.42 -16.52 6.48
CA GLU A 27 13.69 -16.64 5.76
C GLU A 27 14.91 -16.33 6.65
N GLY A 28 14.90 -16.90 7.88
CA GLY A 28 15.99 -16.75 8.84
C GLY A 28 15.99 -15.46 9.64
N LYS A 29 14.97 -14.61 9.52
CA LYS A 29 14.85 -13.34 10.23
C LYS A 29 13.60 -13.32 11.10
N GLN A 30 13.71 -12.72 12.28
CA GLN A 30 12.53 -12.42 13.11
C GLN A 30 11.85 -11.19 12.54
N ARG A 31 10.58 -11.33 12.19
CA ARG A 31 9.78 -10.25 11.61
C ARG A 31 8.56 -9.99 12.51
N ARG A 32 8.16 -8.74 12.57
CA ARG A 32 7.05 -8.29 13.39
C ARG A 32 6.01 -7.55 12.55
N TYR A 33 4.75 -7.62 12.98
CA TYR A 33 3.68 -6.87 12.34
C TYR A 33 2.56 -6.59 13.33
N LEU A 34 1.91 -5.44 13.19
CA LEU A 34 0.72 -5.10 13.96
C LEU A 34 -0.52 -5.52 13.17
N VAL A 35 -1.52 -6.07 13.86
CA VAL A 35 -2.82 -6.40 13.29
C VAL A 35 -3.90 -5.71 14.08
N ARG A 36 -4.71 -4.89 13.41
CA ARG A 36 -5.89 -4.25 13.98
C ARG A 36 -7.14 -4.90 13.39
N ILE A 37 -8.02 -5.38 14.25
CA ILE A 37 -9.29 -5.97 13.85
C ILE A 37 -10.35 -4.88 13.83
N PRO A 38 -11.16 -4.77 12.76
CA PRO A 38 -12.13 -3.68 12.64
C PRO A 38 -13.20 -3.74 13.73
N ASP A 39 -13.73 -2.57 14.07
CA ASP A 39 -14.75 -2.42 15.11
C ASP A 39 -15.98 -3.30 14.85
N ASN A 40 -16.37 -3.43 13.58
CA ASN A 40 -17.54 -4.18 13.14
C ASN A 40 -17.22 -5.59 12.65
N TYR A 41 -16.08 -6.16 13.07
CA TYR A 41 -15.69 -7.49 12.61
C TYR A 41 -16.75 -8.54 12.95
N SER A 42 -17.06 -9.40 11.97
CA SER A 42 -17.89 -10.58 12.15
C SER A 42 -17.28 -11.75 11.37
N PRO A 43 -17.15 -12.94 11.98
CA PRO A 43 -16.64 -14.12 11.28
C PRO A 43 -17.54 -14.59 10.15
N GLU A 44 -18.79 -14.14 10.13
CA GLU A 44 -19.78 -14.52 9.12
C GLU A 44 -19.69 -13.67 7.84
N LYS A 45 -18.96 -12.54 7.90
CA LYS A 45 -18.83 -11.60 6.80
C LYS A 45 -17.37 -11.38 6.44
N PRO A 46 -16.97 -11.54 5.15
CA PRO A 46 -15.59 -11.31 4.76
C PRO A 46 -15.19 -9.85 4.93
N SER A 47 -14.01 -9.63 5.50
CA SER A 47 -13.44 -8.31 5.73
C SER A 47 -12.35 -7.99 4.71
N PRO A 48 -12.30 -6.78 4.15
CA PRO A 48 -11.14 -6.34 3.40
C PRO A 48 -9.91 -6.24 4.29
N VAL A 49 -8.73 -6.29 3.68
CA VAL A 49 -7.44 -6.16 4.35
C VAL A 49 -6.68 -4.98 3.79
N LEU A 50 -6.16 -4.13 4.65
CA LEU A 50 -5.30 -3.02 4.29
C LEU A 50 -3.92 -3.21 4.91
N PHE A 51 -2.88 -3.33 4.07
CA PHE A 51 -1.50 -3.29 4.50
C PHE A 51 -0.97 -1.86 4.44
N GLY A 52 -0.30 -1.41 5.49
CA GLY A 52 0.32 -0.09 5.55
C GLY A 52 1.82 -0.16 5.82
N PHE A 53 2.62 0.50 5.00
CA PHE A 53 4.09 0.46 5.04
C PHE A 53 4.65 1.85 5.31
N GLY A 54 5.39 1.99 6.41
CA GLY A 54 6.02 3.25 6.79
C GLY A 54 7.28 3.57 6.00
N GLY A 55 7.81 4.77 6.22
CA GLY A 55 9.07 5.21 5.65
C GLY A 55 10.28 4.54 6.31
N TRP A 56 11.47 4.80 5.76
CA TRP A 56 12.71 4.30 6.32
C TRP A 56 12.92 4.82 7.74
N GLY A 57 13.16 3.92 8.67
CA GLY A 57 13.31 4.23 10.08
C GLY A 57 12.01 4.23 10.88
N ASP A 58 10.84 4.17 10.22
CA ASP A 58 9.57 4.09 10.93
C ASP A 58 9.36 2.73 11.57
N SER A 59 8.93 2.72 12.83
CA SER A 59 8.29 1.55 13.41
C SER A 59 6.86 1.44 12.89
N PRO A 60 6.24 0.26 12.91
CA PRO A 60 4.82 0.14 12.55
C PRO A 60 3.91 0.96 13.47
N GLU A 61 4.26 1.12 14.75
CA GLU A 61 3.54 1.99 15.70
C GLU A 61 3.61 3.46 15.26
N ASN A 62 4.79 3.92 14.85
CA ASN A 62 4.98 5.28 14.37
C ASN A 62 4.14 5.56 13.12
N PHE A 63 4.24 4.68 12.13
CA PHE A 63 3.45 4.83 10.90
C PHE A 63 1.95 4.77 11.19
N SER A 64 1.48 3.79 11.96
CA SER A 64 0.06 3.67 12.31
C SER A 64 -0.48 4.94 12.98
N SER A 65 0.36 5.61 13.77
CA SER A 65 0.00 6.87 14.43
C SER A 65 -0.20 8.00 13.43
N TYR A 66 0.79 8.27 12.55
CA TYR A 66 0.63 9.40 11.63
C TYR A 66 -0.24 9.09 10.41
N ALA A 67 -0.47 7.82 10.10
CA ALA A 67 -1.35 7.44 8.98
C ALA A 67 -2.81 7.87 9.23
N ARG A 68 -3.21 8.02 10.46
CA ARG A 68 -4.53 8.55 10.87
C ARG A 68 -5.72 7.80 10.26
N MET A 69 -5.60 6.49 10.11
CA MET A 69 -6.69 5.68 9.53
C MET A 69 -7.96 5.67 10.38
N GLY A 70 -7.83 6.00 11.67
CA GLY A 70 -8.98 6.19 12.57
C GLY A 70 -9.92 7.34 12.16
N ASN A 71 -9.47 8.22 11.27
CA ASN A 71 -10.30 9.29 10.69
C ASN A 71 -11.10 8.82 9.47
N THR A 72 -11.06 7.54 9.15
CA THR A 72 -11.73 6.93 8.00
C THR A 72 -12.62 5.78 8.45
N SER A 73 -13.47 5.26 7.54
CA SER A 73 -14.24 4.06 7.81
C SER A 73 -13.41 2.77 7.80
N ALA A 74 -12.12 2.85 7.46
CA ALA A 74 -11.25 1.67 7.42
C ALA A 74 -11.18 0.95 8.78
N THR A 75 -11.14 1.69 9.88
CA THR A 75 -11.10 1.10 11.22
C THR A 75 -12.39 0.41 11.62
N ASP A 76 -13.51 0.75 10.97
CA ASP A 76 -14.79 0.08 11.20
C ASP A 76 -14.92 -1.23 10.42
N GLU A 77 -14.32 -1.32 9.23
CA GLU A 77 -14.65 -2.36 8.26
C GLU A 77 -13.47 -3.22 7.78
N ALA A 78 -12.23 -2.76 7.92
CA ALA A 78 -11.06 -3.45 7.38
C ALA A 78 -10.14 -3.98 8.47
N ILE A 79 -9.56 -5.15 8.24
CA ILE A 79 -8.39 -5.62 8.99
C ILE A 79 -7.20 -4.80 8.50
N ILE A 80 -6.56 -4.05 9.40
CA ILE A 80 -5.42 -3.20 9.05
C ILE A 80 -4.15 -3.82 9.60
N ILE A 81 -3.18 -4.05 8.73
CA ILE A 81 -1.92 -4.68 9.07
C ILE A 81 -0.79 -3.70 8.81
N TYR A 82 0.04 -3.45 9.83
CA TYR A 82 1.22 -2.59 9.74
C TYR A 82 2.46 -3.47 9.98
N PRO A 83 3.06 -4.02 8.92
CA PRO A 83 4.30 -4.80 9.08
C PRO A 83 5.49 -3.90 9.40
N GLU A 84 6.49 -4.46 10.07
CA GLU A 84 7.77 -3.79 10.27
C GLU A 84 8.75 -4.19 9.18
N GLY A 85 9.36 -3.20 8.54
CA GLY A 85 10.47 -3.43 7.62
C GLY A 85 11.67 -4.00 8.39
N TYR A 86 12.39 -4.95 7.79
CA TYR A 86 13.58 -5.50 8.41
C TYR A 86 14.64 -4.40 8.58
N GLU A 87 15.11 -4.21 9.79
CA GLU A 87 15.94 -3.06 10.16
C GLU A 87 15.31 -1.72 9.72
N ARG A 88 13.98 -1.67 9.74
CA ARG A 88 13.15 -0.51 9.41
C ARG A 88 13.32 0.00 7.99
N ALA A 89 13.55 -0.92 7.05
CA ALA A 89 13.62 -0.63 5.63
C ALA A 89 12.90 -1.70 4.82
N TRP A 90 12.35 -1.29 3.69
CA TRP A 90 11.67 -2.17 2.72
C TRP A 90 12.55 -2.38 1.50
N GLU A 91 12.49 -3.58 0.91
CA GLU A 91 13.29 -3.92 -0.28
C GLU A 91 13.05 -2.96 -1.45
N ALA A 92 13.97 -2.98 -2.41
CA ALA A 92 14.07 -2.10 -3.57
C ALA A 92 14.65 -0.70 -3.26
N ALA A 93 15.04 -0.43 -2.03
CA ALA A 93 15.79 0.78 -1.69
C ALA A 93 17.28 0.42 -1.44
N PRO A 94 18.23 1.34 -1.69
CA PRO A 94 19.66 1.03 -1.55
C PRO A 94 20.10 0.70 -0.13
N TYR A 95 19.37 1.17 0.88
CA TYR A 95 19.64 0.89 2.29
C TYR A 95 18.94 -0.35 2.83
N ALA A 96 18.12 -1.02 2.01
CA ALA A 96 17.39 -2.22 2.45
C ALA A 96 18.32 -3.41 2.67
N LYS A 97 17.98 -4.23 3.65
CA LYS A 97 18.71 -5.47 3.98
C LYS A 97 17.96 -6.72 3.49
N THR A 98 16.87 -6.52 2.78
CA THR A 98 16.04 -7.57 2.17
C THR A 98 16.10 -7.43 0.65
N HIS A 99 16.09 -8.56 -0.06
CA HIS A 99 16.32 -8.60 -1.50
C HIS A 99 15.51 -9.74 -2.16
N ASP A 100 15.39 -9.68 -3.48
CA ASP A 100 14.88 -10.77 -4.32
C ASP A 100 13.47 -11.26 -3.95
N GLY A 101 12.60 -10.33 -3.56
CA GLY A 101 11.21 -10.62 -3.24
C GLY A 101 10.98 -11.14 -1.82
N GLU A 102 11.98 -11.08 -0.96
CA GLU A 102 11.85 -11.53 0.44
C GLU A 102 10.71 -10.82 1.17
N ASP A 103 10.57 -9.51 1.00
CA ASP A 103 9.48 -8.76 1.63
C ASP A 103 8.13 -9.06 0.99
N ILE A 104 8.06 -9.30 -0.32
CA ILE A 104 6.82 -9.73 -0.98
C ILE A 104 6.34 -11.04 -0.37
N ARG A 105 7.24 -12.01 -0.23
CA ARG A 105 6.92 -13.31 0.39
C ARG A 105 6.52 -13.16 1.85
N PHE A 106 7.14 -12.23 2.57
CA PHE A 106 6.76 -11.93 3.95
C PHE A 106 5.30 -11.44 4.04
N ILE A 107 4.92 -10.48 3.19
CA ILE A 107 3.56 -9.94 3.18
C ILE A 107 2.54 -11.03 2.83
N LYS A 108 2.85 -11.89 1.86
CA LYS A 108 1.97 -13.02 1.50
C LYS A 108 1.80 -14.00 2.68
N ARG A 109 2.87 -14.27 3.43
CA ARG A 109 2.79 -15.12 4.63
C ARG A 109 1.95 -14.48 5.74
N ILE A 110 2.06 -13.17 5.94
CA ILE A 110 1.19 -12.48 6.90
C ILE A 110 -0.28 -12.63 6.51
N LEU A 111 -0.59 -12.42 5.23
CA LEU A 111 -1.96 -12.57 4.73
C LEU A 111 -2.50 -13.97 4.97
N ASP A 112 -1.70 -14.99 4.70
CA ASP A 112 -2.09 -16.39 4.94
C ASP A 112 -2.33 -16.65 6.44
N ALA A 113 -1.48 -16.12 7.31
CA ALA A 113 -1.63 -16.26 8.76
C ALA A 113 -2.91 -15.58 9.28
N VAL A 114 -3.21 -14.39 8.78
CA VAL A 114 -4.42 -13.65 9.17
C VAL A 114 -5.67 -14.33 8.61
N ASP A 115 -5.62 -14.82 7.38
CA ASP A 115 -6.72 -15.55 6.75
C ASP A 115 -7.03 -16.88 7.44
N ALA A 116 -6.06 -17.47 8.12
CA ALA A 116 -6.27 -18.69 8.90
C ALA A 116 -7.15 -18.45 10.14
N ASP A 117 -7.10 -17.25 10.72
CA ASP A 117 -7.78 -16.91 11.97
C ASP A 117 -9.01 -16.00 11.78
N TYR A 118 -9.08 -15.27 10.67
CA TYR A 118 -10.15 -14.27 10.42
C TYR A 118 -10.75 -14.47 9.04
N HIS A 119 -11.99 -14.05 8.88
CA HIS A 119 -12.67 -14.14 7.58
C HIS A 119 -12.22 -12.99 6.67
N VAL A 120 -11.23 -13.27 5.83
CA VAL A 120 -10.63 -12.31 4.90
C VAL A 120 -11.32 -12.39 3.54
N ASP A 121 -11.60 -11.25 2.94
CA ASP A 121 -11.98 -11.15 1.53
C ASP A 121 -10.72 -11.02 0.66
N ARG A 122 -10.29 -12.14 0.07
CA ARG A 122 -9.10 -12.21 -0.79
C ARG A 122 -9.21 -11.36 -2.05
N ASN A 123 -10.43 -10.93 -2.41
CA ASN A 123 -10.66 -10.05 -3.54
C ASN A 123 -10.50 -8.56 -3.21
N ARG A 124 -10.39 -8.24 -1.92
CA ARG A 124 -10.30 -6.88 -1.41
C ARG A 124 -9.10 -6.73 -0.47
N VAL A 125 -7.91 -6.98 -1.00
CA VAL A 125 -6.63 -6.80 -0.29
C VAL A 125 -5.93 -5.59 -0.88
N TYR A 126 -5.59 -4.63 -0.04
CA TYR A 126 -5.04 -3.34 -0.44
C TYR A 126 -3.69 -3.07 0.21
N ALA A 127 -2.89 -2.22 -0.44
CA ALA A 127 -1.62 -1.75 0.08
C ALA A 127 -1.52 -0.24 -0.02
N MET A 128 -0.98 0.38 1.03
CA MET A 128 -0.63 1.81 1.05
C MET A 128 0.75 1.97 1.68
N GLY A 129 1.47 3.01 1.31
CA GLY A 129 2.77 3.26 1.92
C GLY A 129 3.26 4.67 1.74
N MET A 130 4.16 5.08 2.63
CA MET A 130 4.81 6.38 2.68
C MET A 130 6.30 6.23 2.36
N SER A 131 6.84 7.06 1.47
CA SER A 131 8.27 7.17 1.19
C SER A 131 8.88 5.80 0.80
N ASN A 132 9.81 5.25 1.58
CA ASN A 132 10.33 3.89 1.34
C ASN A 132 9.19 2.85 1.26
N GLY A 133 8.21 2.96 2.17
CA GLY A 133 7.01 2.12 2.12
C GLY A 133 6.13 2.37 0.90
N GLY A 134 6.12 3.59 0.37
CA GLY A 134 5.47 3.91 -0.90
C GLY A 134 6.16 3.24 -2.10
N GLY A 135 7.49 3.23 -2.11
CA GLY A 135 8.26 2.48 -3.09
C GLY A 135 7.99 0.98 -3.02
N PHE A 136 7.98 0.42 -1.81
CA PHE A 136 7.63 -0.98 -1.63
C PHE A 136 6.19 -1.30 -2.06
N THR A 137 5.26 -0.39 -1.78
CA THR A 137 3.87 -0.52 -2.27
C THR A 137 3.85 -0.63 -3.80
N SER A 138 4.70 0.14 -4.51
CA SER A 138 4.85 0.01 -5.96
C SER A 138 5.49 -1.32 -6.36
N VAL A 139 6.40 -1.87 -5.56
CA VAL A 139 6.91 -3.24 -5.79
C VAL A 139 5.78 -4.25 -5.74
N LEU A 140 4.85 -4.13 -4.80
CA LEU A 140 3.67 -4.99 -4.74
C LEU A 140 2.77 -4.80 -5.96
N GLY A 141 2.55 -3.57 -6.40
CA GLY A 141 1.80 -3.26 -7.62
C GLY A 141 2.45 -3.83 -8.88
N CYS A 142 3.77 -3.94 -8.88
CA CYS A 142 4.58 -4.47 -9.98
C CYS A 142 4.61 -6.00 -10.01
N HIS A 143 4.68 -6.66 -8.85
CA HIS A 143 4.98 -8.10 -8.76
C HIS A 143 3.93 -8.94 -8.05
N ALA A 144 2.92 -8.34 -7.41
CA ALA A 144 1.93 -9.08 -6.61
C ALA A 144 0.49 -8.80 -7.06
N GLN A 145 0.26 -8.69 -8.36
CA GLN A 145 -1.08 -8.46 -8.94
C GLN A 145 -2.02 -9.66 -8.71
N ASP A 146 -1.48 -10.82 -8.38
CA ASP A 146 -2.24 -12.02 -7.99
C ASP A 146 -2.84 -11.91 -6.58
N THR A 147 -2.39 -10.95 -5.79
CA THR A 147 -2.75 -10.80 -4.37
C THR A 147 -3.51 -9.51 -4.09
N PHE A 148 -3.06 -8.38 -4.65
CA PHE A 148 -3.59 -7.06 -4.33
C PHE A 148 -4.63 -6.59 -5.35
N ALA A 149 -5.70 -5.99 -4.84
CA ALA A 149 -6.74 -5.36 -5.66
C ALA A 149 -6.37 -3.94 -6.06
N ALA A 150 -5.68 -3.21 -5.17
CA ALA A 150 -5.32 -1.81 -5.38
C ALA A 150 -4.14 -1.40 -4.51
N VAL A 151 -3.38 -0.43 -4.99
CA VAL A 151 -2.21 0.13 -4.30
C VAL A 151 -2.29 1.66 -4.27
N ALA A 152 -1.79 2.26 -3.18
CA ALA A 152 -1.71 3.71 -3.02
C ALA A 152 -0.32 4.10 -2.51
N MET A 153 0.42 4.87 -3.29
CA MET A 153 1.77 5.31 -2.97
C MET A 153 1.77 6.80 -2.63
N VAL A 154 2.19 7.12 -1.42
CA VAL A 154 2.25 8.49 -0.92
C VAL A 154 3.70 8.92 -0.72
N SER A 155 4.12 10.00 -1.37
CA SER A 155 5.51 10.50 -1.32
C SER A 155 6.52 9.39 -1.58
N GLY A 156 6.27 8.53 -2.56
CA GLY A 156 7.00 7.28 -2.78
C GLY A 156 8.47 7.47 -3.11
N ALA A 157 9.31 6.58 -2.55
CA ALA A 157 10.72 6.47 -2.88
C ALA A 157 10.88 5.45 -4.01
N PHE A 158 10.83 5.92 -5.23
CA PHE A 158 10.79 5.08 -6.43
C PHE A 158 12.18 4.79 -6.97
N TYR A 159 13.00 4.05 -6.23
CA TYR A 159 14.29 3.59 -6.72
C TYR A 159 14.11 2.67 -7.94
N ASN A 160 15.11 2.65 -8.84
CA ASN A 160 14.99 2.01 -10.16
C ASN A 160 14.34 0.61 -10.17
N PRO A 161 14.58 -0.30 -9.21
CA PRO A 161 13.96 -1.63 -9.24
C PRO A 161 12.43 -1.66 -9.15
N VAL A 162 11.75 -0.60 -8.71
CA VAL A 162 10.29 -0.62 -8.48
C VAL A 162 9.46 -0.79 -9.77
N GLU A 163 10.02 -0.48 -10.94
CA GLU A 163 9.37 -0.63 -12.24
C GLU A 163 10.06 -1.66 -13.14
N THR A 164 10.86 -2.54 -12.56
CA THR A 164 11.65 -3.53 -13.33
C THR A 164 10.97 -4.88 -13.32
N ASN A 165 10.76 -5.44 -14.53
CA ASN A 165 10.19 -6.79 -14.73
C ASN A 165 8.81 -6.97 -14.10
N CYS A 166 7.97 -5.94 -14.18
CA CYS A 166 6.59 -6.03 -13.68
C CYS A 166 5.77 -7.06 -14.45
N GLY A 167 4.82 -7.70 -13.77
CA GLY A 167 3.78 -8.47 -14.43
C GLY A 167 2.89 -7.57 -15.29
N ASP A 168 2.26 -8.15 -16.32
CA ASP A 168 1.45 -7.40 -17.30
C ASP A 168 0.02 -7.08 -16.81
N ALA A 169 -0.40 -7.63 -15.69
CA ALA A 169 -1.75 -7.46 -15.20
C ALA A 169 -2.01 -6.01 -14.75
N PRO A 170 -3.21 -5.46 -15.06
CA PRO A 170 -3.58 -4.14 -14.56
C PRO A 170 -3.72 -4.12 -13.05
N MET A 171 -3.50 -2.94 -12.45
CA MET A 171 -3.59 -2.73 -11.01
C MET A 171 -4.24 -1.36 -10.75
N HIS A 172 -5.32 -1.35 -9.96
CA HIS A 172 -5.88 -0.08 -9.47
C HIS A 172 -4.82 0.67 -8.67
N THR A 173 -4.50 1.89 -9.09
CA THR A 173 -3.33 2.62 -8.58
C THR A 173 -3.66 4.06 -8.28
N LEU A 174 -3.31 4.49 -7.07
CA LEU A 174 -3.31 5.88 -6.66
C LEU A 174 -1.86 6.28 -6.38
N ILE A 175 -1.42 7.38 -6.98
CA ILE A 175 -0.14 8.03 -6.68
C ILE A 175 -0.44 9.42 -6.13
N MET A 176 0.10 9.72 -4.95
CA MET A 176 -0.05 11.00 -4.29
C MET A 176 1.34 11.53 -3.93
N HIS A 177 1.73 12.68 -4.50
CA HIS A 177 3.11 13.16 -4.40
C HIS A 177 3.20 14.68 -4.35
N GLY A 178 4.08 15.19 -3.51
CA GLY A 178 4.37 16.62 -3.40
C GLY A 178 5.21 17.14 -4.57
N THR A 179 4.75 18.19 -5.23
CA THR A 179 5.53 18.81 -6.33
C THR A 179 6.74 19.57 -5.83
N ARG A 180 6.81 19.85 -4.51
CA ARG A 180 7.94 20.51 -3.84
C ARG A 180 8.73 19.55 -2.94
N ASP A 181 8.54 18.25 -3.14
CA ASP A 181 9.28 17.22 -2.40
C ASP A 181 10.77 17.37 -2.70
N GLN A 182 11.59 17.59 -1.66
CA GLN A 182 13.04 17.73 -1.79
C GLN A 182 13.79 16.47 -1.40
N MET A 183 13.12 15.52 -0.77
CA MET A 183 13.72 14.22 -0.41
C MET A 183 13.55 13.21 -1.54
N MET A 184 12.34 13.09 -2.06
CA MET A 184 11.99 12.27 -3.23
C MET A 184 11.42 13.20 -4.29
N THR A 185 12.29 13.89 -5.01
CA THR A 185 11.94 14.92 -5.98
C THR A 185 10.96 14.38 -7.02
N TYR A 186 9.91 15.13 -7.31
CA TYR A 186 8.88 14.75 -8.27
C TYR A 186 9.47 14.34 -9.63
N GLU A 187 10.54 15.01 -10.05
CA GLU A 187 11.21 14.80 -11.34
C GLU A 187 12.29 13.69 -11.29
N GLY A 188 12.43 12.98 -10.18
CA GLY A 188 13.45 11.96 -10.01
C GLY A 188 14.81 12.54 -9.66
N GLY A 189 15.77 11.69 -9.34
CA GLY A 189 17.11 12.13 -8.96
C GLY A 189 17.96 11.00 -8.42
N ASP A 190 18.94 11.37 -7.60
CA ASP A 190 19.84 10.44 -6.92
C ASP A 190 19.84 10.72 -5.42
N ARG A 191 19.78 9.68 -4.61
CA ARG A 191 19.86 9.76 -3.16
C ARG A 191 20.36 8.42 -2.61
N HIS A 192 21.17 8.46 -1.57
CA HIS A 192 21.79 7.24 -1.01
C HIS A 192 22.58 6.45 -2.06
N GLU A 193 23.28 7.17 -2.94
CA GLU A 193 24.14 6.59 -4.00
C GLU A 193 23.34 5.73 -5.01
N ALA A 194 22.05 5.98 -5.15
CA ALA A 194 21.21 5.28 -6.11
C ALA A 194 20.22 6.24 -6.79
N GLY A 195 19.93 5.97 -8.05
CA GLY A 195 18.93 6.71 -8.81
C GLY A 195 17.52 6.32 -8.42
N TYR A 196 16.63 7.30 -8.37
CA TYR A 196 15.20 7.05 -8.23
C TYR A 196 14.42 7.69 -9.37
N LEU A 197 13.29 7.08 -9.69
CA LEU A 197 12.51 7.42 -10.87
C LEU A 197 11.66 8.67 -10.66
N PRO A 198 11.42 9.47 -11.73
CA PRO A 198 10.38 10.48 -11.70
C PRO A 198 9.01 9.86 -11.43
N VAL A 199 8.15 10.61 -10.76
CA VAL A 199 6.75 10.20 -10.55
C VAL A 199 6.06 9.88 -11.88
N ARG A 200 6.30 10.69 -12.93
CA ARG A 200 5.71 10.46 -14.28
C ARG A 200 6.14 9.12 -14.88
N THR A 201 7.35 8.64 -14.57
CA THR A 201 7.83 7.34 -15.09
C THR A 201 7.09 6.19 -14.43
N VAL A 202 6.92 6.22 -13.11
CA VAL A 202 6.13 5.22 -12.38
C VAL A 202 4.67 5.25 -12.82
N LEU A 203 4.09 6.45 -12.90
CA LEU A 203 2.74 6.64 -13.41
C LEU A 203 2.59 6.05 -14.82
N GLY A 204 3.54 6.34 -15.72
CA GLY A 204 3.55 5.81 -17.09
C GLY A 204 3.53 4.30 -17.14
N GLY A 205 4.26 3.62 -16.26
CA GLY A 205 4.24 2.17 -16.14
C GLY A 205 2.84 1.63 -15.83
N TYR A 206 2.16 2.23 -14.86
CA TYR A 206 0.78 1.84 -14.51
C TYR A 206 -0.21 2.19 -15.61
N LEU A 207 -0.10 3.36 -16.23
CA LEU A 207 -0.95 3.74 -17.37
C LEU A 207 -0.83 2.73 -18.52
N ASN A 208 0.38 2.28 -18.79
CA ASN A 208 0.64 1.30 -19.84
C ASN A 208 0.07 -0.08 -19.50
N ARG A 209 0.34 -0.60 -18.30
CA ARG A 209 -0.17 -1.91 -17.88
C ARG A 209 -1.70 -1.92 -17.73
N ASN A 210 -2.29 -0.80 -17.35
CA ASN A 210 -3.74 -0.64 -17.23
C ASN A 210 -4.42 -0.30 -18.56
N ARG A 211 -3.65 -0.14 -19.64
CA ARG A 211 -4.13 0.15 -20.99
C ARG A 211 -5.02 1.39 -21.06
N CYS A 212 -4.61 2.45 -20.36
CA CYS A 212 -5.29 3.73 -20.39
C CYS A 212 -5.11 4.40 -21.77
N ASP A 213 -6.05 5.28 -22.15
CA ASP A 213 -5.98 6.01 -23.42
C ASP A 213 -5.10 7.29 -23.37
N MET A 214 -4.42 7.53 -22.25
CA MET A 214 -3.52 8.68 -22.00
C MET A 214 -4.24 10.02 -21.85
N THR A 215 -5.56 10.08 -21.94
CA THR A 215 -6.33 11.27 -21.59
C THR A 215 -6.73 11.24 -20.11
N PHE A 216 -7.00 12.38 -19.54
CA PHE A 216 -7.38 12.48 -18.13
C PHE A 216 -8.35 13.65 -17.90
N GLN A 217 -9.09 13.56 -16.81
CA GLN A 217 -9.86 14.65 -16.26
C GLN A 217 -9.12 15.22 -15.07
N SER A 218 -8.96 16.53 -15.03
CA SER A 218 -8.31 17.23 -13.92
C SER A 218 -9.35 17.94 -13.08
N GLN A 219 -9.17 17.85 -11.74
CA GLN A 219 -10.04 18.49 -10.77
C GLN A 219 -9.17 19.16 -9.70
N ALA A 220 -9.45 20.44 -9.42
CA ALA A 220 -8.81 21.13 -8.31
C ALA A 220 -9.31 20.55 -6.97
N ASP A 221 -8.41 20.48 -5.98
CA ASP A 221 -8.72 20.02 -4.64
C ASP A 221 -8.16 20.99 -3.61
N ILE A 222 -8.49 20.74 -2.34
CA ILE A 222 -8.09 21.58 -1.20
C ILE A 222 -6.56 21.72 -1.12
N GLY A 223 -6.08 22.85 -0.64
CA GLY A 223 -4.64 23.09 -0.48
C GLY A 223 -3.89 23.33 -1.78
N GLY A 224 -4.58 23.61 -2.88
CA GLY A 224 -3.98 23.78 -4.21
C GLY A 224 -3.64 22.47 -4.90
N ALA A 225 -4.10 21.35 -4.39
CA ALA A 225 -3.90 20.05 -5.00
C ALA A 225 -4.67 19.91 -6.30
N GLU A 226 -4.17 19.04 -7.17
CA GLU A 226 -4.79 18.69 -8.44
C GLU A 226 -4.95 17.16 -8.50
N ARG A 227 -6.17 16.70 -8.79
CA ARG A 227 -6.46 15.28 -8.99
C ARG A 227 -6.63 15.01 -10.48
N LEU A 228 -5.89 14.03 -10.98
CA LEU A 228 -5.96 13.55 -12.34
C LEU A 228 -6.53 12.15 -12.35
N ASN A 229 -7.70 11.97 -13.00
CA ASN A 229 -8.32 10.66 -13.22
C ASN A 229 -8.12 10.29 -14.69
N PHE A 230 -7.41 9.19 -14.93
CA PHE A 230 -7.07 8.75 -16.28
C PHE A 230 -8.21 7.95 -16.90
N ASN A 231 -8.45 8.16 -18.20
CA ASN A 231 -9.58 7.59 -18.94
C ASN A 231 -9.20 6.28 -19.65
N GLY A 232 -10.20 5.46 -19.91
CA GLY A 232 -10.06 4.25 -20.73
C GLY A 232 -9.27 3.12 -20.09
N CYS A 233 -8.93 3.22 -18.81
CA CYS A 233 -8.13 2.22 -18.10
C CYS A 233 -8.94 0.95 -17.80
N GLN A 234 -8.32 -0.21 -17.92
CA GLN A 234 -8.92 -1.47 -17.48
C GLN A 234 -9.08 -1.54 -15.96
N LYS A 235 -8.16 -0.93 -15.22
CA LYS A 235 -8.27 -0.64 -13.79
C LYS A 235 -7.89 0.82 -13.55
N ASP A 236 -8.47 1.43 -12.54
CA ASP A 236 -8.38 2.87 -12.32
C ASP A 236 -6.96 3.34 -11.99
N VAL A 237 -6.56 4.46 -12.58
CA VAL A 237 -5.32 5.15 -12.25
C VAL A 237 -5.65 6.60 -11.90
N GLU A 238 -5.20 7.04 -10.74
CA GLU A 238 -5.38 8.39 -10.25
C GLU A 238 -4.05 8.96 -9.76
N LEU A 239 -3.78 10.22 -10.09
CA LEU A 239 -2.63 10.97 -9.60
C LEU A 239 -3.13 12.18 -8.83
N VAL A 240 -2.63 12.37 -7.61
CA VAL A 240 -2.88 13.56 -6.80
C VAL A 240 -1.57 14.31 -6.64
N LYS A 241 -1.48 15.50 -7.23
CA LYS A 241 -0.32 16.40 -7.15
C LYS A 241 -0.60 17.42 -6.06
N VAL A 242 0.28 17.54 -5.09
CA VAL A 242 0.12 18.44 -3.96
C VAL A 242 1.28 19.45 -3.95
N PRO A 243 1.04 20.78 -3.91
CA PRO A 243 2.11 21.77 -3.98
C PRO A 243 2.81 21.97 -2.63
N VAL A 244 3.25 20.88 -2.01
CA VAL A 244 3.94 20.84 -0.72
C VAL A 244 5.12 19.88 -0.77
N GLU A 245 5.82 19.78 0.35
CA GLU A 245 7.03 18.98 0.53
C GLU A 245 6.73 17.50 0.80
N HIS A 246 7.76 16.74 1.15
CA HIS A 246 7.73 15.32 1.46
C HIS A 246 6.97 15.04 2.75
N THR A 247 5.76 14.47 2.66
CA THR A 247 4.94 14.22 3.85
C THR A 247 3.80 13.24 3.57
N TRP A 248 3.17 12.78 4.63
CA TRP A 248 1.82 12.21 4.63
C TRP A 248 0.87 13.38 4.83
N PHE A 249 0.16 13.77 3.78
CA PHE A 249 -0.46 15.09 3.69
C PHE A 249 -1.62 15.29 4.67
N TRP A 250 -1.73 16.52 5.16
CA TRP A 250 -2.89 16.99 5.91
C TRP A 250 -3.99 17.52 4.99
N GLN A 251 -3.60 18.16 3.89
CA GLN A 251 -4.49 18.71 2.88
C GLN A 251 -3.94 18.42 1.47
N PRO A 252 -4.67 17.64 0.63
CA PRO A 252 -5.90 16.89 0.96
C PRO A 252 -5.65 15.84 2.03
N ASP A 253 -6.67 15.47 2.79
CA ASP A 253 -6.55 14.52 3.90
C ASP A 253 -6.16 13.13 3.39
N THR A 254 -4.89 12.80 3.52
CA THR A 254 -4.32 11.58 2.94
C THR A 254 -5.08 10.30 3.31
N PRO A 255 -5.39 10.01 4.59
CA PRO A 255 -6.06 8.75 4.90
C PRO A 255 -7.42 8.61 4.19
N ASN A 256 -8.19 9.67 4.09
CA ASN A 256 -9.49 9.63 3.38
C ASN A 256 -9.31 9.54 1.87
N VAL A 257 -8.36 10.28 1.29
CA VAL A 257 -8.04 10.16 -0.15
C VAL A 257 -7.66 8.72 -0.49
N VAL A 258 -6.79 8.12 0.31
CA VAL A 258 -6.31 6.73 0.12
C VAL A 258 -7.45 5.74 0.30
N TRP A 259 -8.18 5.81 1.41
CA TRP A 259 -9.22 4.83 1.69
C TRP A 259 -10.42 4.95 0.74
N ASP A 260 -10.84 6.16 0.39
CA ASP A 260 -11.91 6.38 -0.60
C ASP A 260 -11.55 5.78 -1.97
N PHE A 261 -10.28 5.85 -2.37
CA PHE A 261 -9.81 5.20 -3.58
C PHE A 261 -9.79 3.68 -3.43
N LEU A 262 -9.15 3.15 -2.40
CA LEU A 262 -8.92 1.70 -2.24
C LEU A 262 -10.21 0.93 -2.01
N SER A 263 -11.08 1.43 -1.12
CA SER A 263 -12.20 0.68 -0.56
C SER A 263 -13.25 0.22 -1.57
N THR A 264 -13.31 0.85 -2.73
CA THR A 264 -14.25 0.52 -3.81
C THR A 264 -13.69 -0.49 -4.81
N LYS A 265 -12.43 -0.89 -4.68
CA LYS A 265 -11.76 -1.73 -5.66
C LYS A 265 -11.84 -3.20 -5.31
N THR A 266 -11.90 -4.02 -6.36
CA THR A 266 -11.81 -5.48 -6.26
C THR A 266 -10.76 -5.97 -7.24
N ARG A 267 -10.15 -7.13 -6.93
CA ARG A 267 -9.12 -7.70 -7.80
C ARG A 267 -9.74 -8.31 -9.06
N VAL A 268 -10.86 -8.94 -8.92
CA VAL A 268 -11.61 -9.56 -10.02
C VAL A 268 -13.08 -9.15 -10.03
#